data_d4680022e59122c0afbf8e5f6b19601a
#
_entry.id   d4680022e59122c0afbf8e5f6b19601a
#
_cell.length_a   1.000
_cell.length_b   1.000
_cell.length_c   1.000
_cell.angle_alpha   90.00
_cell.angle_beta   90.00
_cell.angle_gamma   90.00
#
_symmetry.space_group_name_H-M   'P 1'
#
loop_
_entity.id
_entity.type
_entity.pdbx_description
1 polymer ?
#
loop_
_entity_poly.entity_id
_entity_poly.type
_entity_poly.pdbx_seq_one_letter_code
_entity_poly.pdbx_strand_id
1 'polypeptide(L)'
;MIANFREIGGLPVDGNRVVKKGIFYRSAMLDRATDEELNELKKLGIKLAYDFRDKKECRGEAPYEKIGAEHRNIPATYKNDKLFKLEKGGSFAMLFYKITWRDVAPTYEHLPIGNQAYRALMKSVVEGEVPMMLHCTAGKDRAGIGISLILLLLGASYETVIEEYMRSTSVQPFIESVIGERIPKIFHPYAFRHFHPFFTVYKELLDTSLNKIISTYGDYGTYFEKEFGITAEVRKELIERYTEEA
;
A
#
# COMPACT_ATOMS: atom_id res chain seq x y z
N MET A 1 18.45 5.52 1.55
CA MET A 1 17.44 4.81 0.70
C MET A 1 16.08 5.01 1.32
N ILE A 2 15.09 5.41 0.53
CA ILE A 2 13.73 5.68 1.00
C ILE A 2 13.15 4.45 1.69
N ALA A 3 12.53 4.67 2.86
CA ALA A 3 11.97 3.57 3.64
C ALA A 3 10.93 2.77 2.82
N ASN A 4 10.97 1.45 2.98
CA ASN A 4 10.08 0.50 2.30
C ASN A 4 10.11 0.57 0.75
N PHE A 5 11.07 1.27 0.17
CA PHE A 5 11.21 1.37 -1.28
C PHE A 5 11.66 0.02 -1.86
N ARG A 6 10.94 -0.42 -2.87
CA ARG A 6 11.31 -1.58 -3.70
C ARG A 6 10.54 -1.66 -5.01
N GLU A 7 11.16 -2.34 -5.94
CA GLU A 7 10.56 -2.78 -7.18
C GLU A 7 9.76 -4.08 -6.96
N ILE A 8 8.69 -4.25 -7.72
CA ILE A 8 7.83 -5.43 -7.73
C ILE A 8 8.20 -6.39 -8.86
N GLY A 9 9.01 -5.95 -9.79
CA GLY A 9 9.51 -6.76 -10.90
C GLY A 9 10.29 -8.00 -10.43
N GLY A 10 10.20 -9.09 -11.20
CA GLY A 10 10.80 -10.39 -10.90
C GLY A 10 9.99 -11.28 -9.94
N LEU A 11 8.89 -10.80 -9.38
CA LEU A 11 8.01 -11.66 -8.55
C LEU A 11 7.27 -12.68 -9.43
N PRO A 12 7.20 -13.96 -8.99
CA PRO A 12 6.56 -15.01 -9.77
C PRO A 12 5.05 -14.79 -9.86
N VAL A 13 4.53 -15.11 -11.04
CA VAL A 13 3.10 -15.19 -11.34
C VAL A 13 2.81 -16.52 -12.02
N ASP A 14 1.54 -16.80 -12.32
CA ASP A 14 1.15 -18.06 -12.94
C ASP A 14 1.82 -18.30 -14.32
N GLY A 15 1.92 -19.57 -14.74
CA GLY A 15 2.42 -19.96 -16.06
C GLY A 15 3.93 -19.78 -16.27
N ASN A 16 4.77 -19.96 -15.24
CA ASN A 16 6.23 -19.77 -15.30
C ASN A 16 6.63 -18.37 -15.79
N ARG A 17 5.90 -17.37 -15.33
CA ARG A 17 6.13 -15.96 -15.65
C ARG A 17 6.50 -15.16 -14.42
N VAL A 18 7.11 -14.02 -14.63
CA VAL A 18 7.44 -13.03 -13.60
C VAL A 18 6.92 -11.66 -13.99
N VAL A 19 6.64 -10.82 -13.01
CA VAL A 19 6.34 -9.40 -13.26
C VAL A 19 7.53 -8.74 -13.93
N LYS A 20 7.32 -8.01 -15.02
CA LYS A 20 8.39 -7.26 -15.71
C LYS A 20 9.04 -6.25 -14.77
N LYS A 21 10.35 -6.07 -14.88
CA LYS A 21 11.10 -5.05 -14.15
C LYS A 21 10.80 -3.64 -14.68
N GLY A 22 11.04 -2.64 -13.85
CA GLY A 22 10.91 -1.24 -14.26
C GLY A 22 9.47 -0.71 -14.34
N ILE A 23 8.46 -1.43 -13.84
CA ILE A 23 7.05 -1.08 -14.05
C ILE A 23 6.34 -0.65 -12.76
N PHE A 24 6.40 -1.46 -11.72
CA PHE A 24 5.70 -1.23 -10.47
C PHE A 24 6.67 -1.11 -9.31
N TYR A 25 6.48 -0.05 -8.54
CA TYR A 25 7.28 0.26 -7.35
C TYR A 25 6.38 0.55 -6.16
N ARG A 26 6.92 0.40 -4.96
CA ARG A 26 6.27 0.87 -3.73
C ARG A 26 7.28 1.53 -2.80
N SER A 27 6.80 2.44 -1.94
CA SER A 27 7.64 3.13 -0.95
C SER A 27 6.84 3.62 0.24
N ALA A 28 7.52 4.08 1.28
CA ALA A 28 6.97 5.03 2.24
C ALA A 28 6.84 6.42 1.60
N MET A 29 6.32 7.39 2.33
CA MET A 29 6.19 8.78 1.90
C MET A 29 7.55 9.38 1.52
N LEU A 30 7.56 10.27 0.53
CA LEU A 30 8.77 10.95 0.05
C LEU A 30 9.09 12.26 0.80
N ASP A 31 8.23 12.68 1.71
CA ASP A 31 8.34 13.96 2.44
C ASP A 31 9.65 14.11 3.23
N ARG A 32 10.38 13.00 3.45
CA ARG A 32 11.65 12.92 4.16
C ARG A 32 12.82 12.47 3.30
N ALA A 33 12.59 12.31 2.01
CA ALA A 33 13.63 11.86 1.08
C ALA A 33 14.71 12.96 0.94
N THR A 34 15.96 12.53 0.93
CA THR A 34 17.09 13.43 0.62
C THR A 34 17.16 13.71 -0.88
N ASP A 35 17.90 14.76 -1.26
CA ASP A 35 18.07 15.07 -2.69
C ASP A 35 18.82 13.94 -3.42
N GLU A 36 19.74 13.23 -2.76
CA GLU A 36 20.41 12.05 -3.31
C GLU A 36 19.40 10.91 -3.58
N GLU A 37 18.51 10.65 -2.63
CA GLU A 37 17.47 9.63 -2.79
C GLU A 37 16.48 9.97 -3.91
N LEU A 38 16.11 11.24 -4.03
CA LEU A 38 15.26 11.71 -5.13
C LEU A 38 15.96 11.61 -6.48
N ASN A 39 17.26 11.88 -6.56
CA ASN A 39 18.03 11.70 -7.77
C ASN A 39 18.10 10.21 -8.20
N GLU A 40 18.21 9.29 -7.26
CA GLU A 40 18.13 7.85 -7.57
C GLU A 40 16.74 7.45 -8.07
N LEU A 41 15.65 7.95 -7.46
CA LEU A 41 14.30 7.70 -7.97
C LEU A 41 14.10 8.25 -9.39
N LYS A 42 14.64 9.43 -9.68
CA LYS A 42 14.55 10.05 -11.01
C LYS A 42 15.12 9.15 -12.10
N LYS A 43 16.20 8.42 -11.82
CA LYS A 43 16.83 7.48 -12.78
C LYS A 43 15.90 6.32 -13.16
N LEU A 44 14.93 5.99 -12.32
CA LEU A 44 13.97 4.91 -12.59
C LEU A 44 12.86 5.32 -13.56
N GLY A 45 12.76 6.61 -13.92
CA GLY A 45 11.78 7.10 -14.87
C GLY A 45 10.33 6.91 -14.44
N ILE A 46 10.06 6.91 -13.13
CA ILE A 46 8.71 6.80 -12.59
C ILE A 46 7.87 7.96 -13.12
N LYS A 47 6.78 7.66 -13.81
CA LYS A 47 5.88 8.65 -14.42
C LYS A 47 4.74 9.06 -13.51
N LEU A 48 4.28 8.14 -12.66
CA LEU A 48 3.10 8.32 -11.82
C LEU A 48 3.38 7.88 -10.39
N ALA A 49 3.15 8.77 -9.44
CA ALA A 49 3.22 8.48 -8.01
C ALA A 49 1.81 8.52 -7.41
N TYR A 50 1.29 7.34 -7.06
CA TYR A 50 0.03 7.20 -6.34
C TYR A 50 0.24 7.41 -4.85
N ASP A 51 -0.37 8.46 -4.29
CA ASP A 51 -0.38 8.77 -2.86
C ASP A 51 -1.75 8.44 -2.25
N PHE A 52 -1.78 7.39 -1.45
CA PHE A 52 -3.00 6.94 -0.77
C PHE A 52 -3.27 7.62 0.57
N ARG A 53 -2.52 8.66 0.93
CA ARG A 53 -2.67 9.39 2.19
C ARG A 53 -3.84 10.35 2.15
N ASP A 54 -4.47 10.54 3.32
CA ASP A 54 -5.34 11.69 3.51
C ASP A 54 -4.57 13.01 3.43
N LYS A 55 -5.22 14.07 2.99
CA LYS A 55 -4.62 15.43 2.97
C LYS A 55 -4.03 15.85 4.31
N LYS A 56 -4.60 15.40 5.42
CA LYS A 56 -4.11 15.67 6.79
C LYS A 56 -2.78 14.98 7.11
N GLU A 57 -2.46 13.90 6.40
CA GLU A 57 -1.20 13.16 6.54
C GLU A 57 -0.09 13.79 5.70
N CYS A 58 -0.45 14.49 4.61
CA CYS A 58 0.49 15.17 3.72
C CYS A 58 1.02 16.42 4.40
N ARG A 59 2.33 16.52 4.54
CA ARG A 59 3.01 17.68 5.17
C ARG A 59 4.02 18.26 4.19
N GLY A 60 3.83 19.54 3.87
CA GLY A 60 4.72 20.26 2.94
C GLY A 60 4.50 19.87 1.47
N GLU A 61 5.34 20.42 0.62
CA GLU A 61 5.39 20.07 -0.79
C GLU A 61 6.15 18.76 -0.97
N ALA A 62 5.48 17.76 -1.49
CA ALA A 62 6.14 16.50 -1.78
C ALA A 62 6.96 16.64 -3.07
N PRO A 63 8.14 16.02 -3.14
CA PRO A 63 9.14 16.29 -4.15
C PRO A 63 8.91 15.54 -5.48
N TYR A 64 7.66 15.31 -5.88
CA TYR A 64 7.34 14.50 -7.06
C TYR A 64 7.83 15.12 -8.36
N GLU A 65 7.79 16.46 -8.48
CA GLU A 65 8.35 17.18 -9.62
C GLU A 65 9.87 16.96 -9.76
N LYS A 66 10.60 16.85 -8.64
CA LYS A 66 12.04 16.59 -8.66
C LYS A 66 12.38 15.23 -9.29
N ILE A 67 11.50 14.24 -9.15
CA ILE A 67 11.67 12.92 -9.77
C ILE A 67 11.01 12.81 -11.15
N GLY A 68 10.31 13.85 -11.60
CA GLY A 68 9.63 13.89 -12.89
C GLY A 68 8.33 13.07 -12.93
N ALA A 69 7.72 12.79 -11.77
CA ALA A 69 6.50 12.01 -11.66
C ALA A 69 5.26 12.90 -11.48
N GLU A 70 4.17 12.56 -12.15
CA GLU A 70 2.85 13.08 -11.81
C GLU A 70 2.46 12.60 -10.42
N HIS A 71 2.06 13.51 -9.54
CA HIS A 71 1.52 13.19 -8.22
C HIS A 71 0.02 13.02 -8.28
N ARG A 72 -0.48 11.83 -7.97
CA ARG A 72 -1.91 11.53 -7.92
C ARG A 72 -2.32 11.14 -6.50
N ASN A 73 -2.79 12.13 -5.73
CA ASN A 73 -3.26 11.90 -4.37
C ASN A 73 -4.75 11.52 -4.37
N ILE A 74 -5.01 10.24 -4.12
CA ILE A 74 -6.37 9.70 -3.97
C ILE A 74 -6.38 8.87 -2.68
N PRO A 75 -6.97 9.41 -1.59
CA PRO A 75 -6.96 8.76 -0.30
C PRO A 75 -7.64 7.38 -0.32
N ALA A 76 -6.89 6.33 0.03
CA ALA A 76 -7.45 5.01 0.29
C ALA A 76 -7.82 4.91 1.77
N THR A 77 -8.97 5.46 2.13
CA THR A 77 -9.42 5.51 3.51
C THR A 77 -10.69 4.73 3.72
N TYR A 78 -10.80 4.15 4.91
CA TYR A 78 -12.03 3.64 5.47
C TYR A 78 -12.19 4.21 6.88
N LYS A 79 -13.37 4.75 7.17
CA LYS A 79 -13.68 5.28 8.51
C LYS A 79 -13.92 4.12 9.46
N ASN A 80 -12.93 3.79 10.26
CA ASN A 80 -13.08 2.87 11.37
C ASN A 80 -13.56 3.65 12.59
N ASP A 81 -14.81 3.48 12.95
CA ASP A 81 -15.45 4.22 14.07
C ASP A 81 -14.72 4.05 15.40
N LYS A 82 -14.12 2.89 15.65
CA LYS A 82 -13.38 2.62 16.89
C LYS A 82 -12.07 3.41 16.92
N LEU A 83 -11.30 3.36 15.84
CA LEU A 83 -10.05 4.12 15.72
C LEU A 83 -10.33 5.63 15.68
N PHE A 84 -11.39 6.05 15.01
CA PHE A 84 -11.81 7.44 14.95
C PHE A 84 -12.24 8.01 16.30
N LYS A 85 -12.94 7.21 17.13
CA LYS A 85 -13.28 7.60 18.51
C LYS A 85 -12.04 7.74 19.38
N LEU A 86 -11.05 6.86 19.22
CA LEU A 86 -9.76 6.96 19.92
C LEU A 86 -8.99 8.22 19.49
N GLU A 87 -8.96 8.51 18.19
CA GLU A 87 -8.34 9.74 17.70
C GLU A 87 -8.99 11.00 18.26
N LYS A 88 -10.32 11.05 18.33
CA LYS A 88 -11.07 12.16 18.91
C LYS A 88 -10.93 12.28 20.44
N GLY A 89 -10.70 11.18 21.13
CA GLY A 89 -10.46 11.15 22.58
C GLY A 89 -9.11 11.77 23.01
N GLY A 90 -8.29 12.16 22.03
CA GLY A 90 -6.99 12.80 22.23
C GLY A 90 -5.88 11.84 22.67
N SER A 91 -4.64 12.34 22.63
CA SER A 91 -3.43 11.54 22.93
C SER A 91 -3.46 10.85 24.28
N PHE A 92 -4.18 11.39 25.26
CA PHE A 92 -4.24 10.86 26.61
C PHE A 92 -5.10 9.59 26.69
N ALA A 93 -6.25 9.55 26.01
CA ALA A 93 -7.10 8.35 25.95
C ALA A 93 -6.39 7.20 25.22
N MET A 94 -5.59 7.52 24.20
CA MET A 94 -4.78 6.54 23.46
C MET A 94 -3.74 5.85 24.34
N LEU A 95 -3.18 6.52 25.36
CA LEU A 95 -2.15 5.95 26.24
C LEU A 95 -2.67 4.77 27.10
N PHE A 96 -3.97 4.71 27.38
CA PHE A 96 -4.56 3.67 28.22
C PHE A 96 -5.22 2.55 27.41
N TYR A 97 -5.26 2.66 26.09
CA TYR A 97 -5.92 1.68 25.23
C TYR A 97 -4.91 0.85 24.45
N LYS A 98 -4.91 -0.47 24.70
CA LYS A 98 -4.10 -1.41 23.92
C LYS A 98 -4.80 -1.73 22.59
N ILE A 99 -4.25 -1.27 21.49
CA ILE A 99 -4.73 -1.60 20.13
C ILE A 99 -4.14 -2.93 19.70
N THR A 100 -4.97 -3.80 19.18
CA THR A 100 -4.59 -5.08 18.58
C THR A 100 -4.81 -5.04 17.07
N TRP A 101 -4.25 -6.00 16.33
CA TRP A 101 -4.52 -6.12 14.90
C TRP A 101 -6.03 -6.31 14.61
N ARG A 102 -6.81 -6.94 15.54
CA ARG A 102 -8.26 -7.10 15.42
C ARG A 102 -9.02 -5.77 15.44
N ASP A 103 -8.49 -4.75 16.08
CA ASP A 103 -9.07 -3.41 16.08
C ASP A 103 -8.85 -2.69 14.76
N VAL A 104 -7.80 -3.06 14.03
CA VAL A 104 -7.43 -2.53 12.71
C VAL A 104 -8.09 -3.34 11.57
N ALA A 105 -8.36 -4.62 11.79
CA ALA A 105 -8.91 -5.53 10.79
C ALA A 105 -10.15 -5.00 10.03
N PRO A 106 -11.15 -4.33 10.65
CA PRO A 106 -12.29 -3.75 9.92
C PRO A 106 -11.88 -2.75 8.83
N THR A 107 -10.77 -2.02 9.04
CA THR A 107 -10.23 -1.14 7.99
C THR A 107 -9.77 -1.95 6.80
N TYR A 108 -9.02 -3.02 7.03
CA TYR A 108 -8.51 -3.90 5.97
C TYR A 108 -9.63 -4.67 5.25
N GLU A 109 -10.67 -5.08 5.98
CA GLU A 109 -11.83 -5.74 5.39
C GLU A 109 -12.51 -4.88 4.33
N HIS A 110 -12.56 -3.56 4.54
CA HIS A 110 -13.30 -2.65 3.67
C HIS A 110 -12.43 -1.96 2.61
N LEU A 111 -11.11 -1.91 2.81
CA LEU A 111 -10.21 -1.20 1.86
C LEU A 111 -10.35 -1.68 0.42
N PRO A 112 -10.37 -2.99 0.10
CA PRO A 112 -10.41 -3.44 -1.28
C PRO A 112 -11.79 -3.33 -1.96
N ILE A 113 -12.87 -3.03 -1.20
CA ILE A 113 -14.24 -3.06 -1.71
C ILE A 113 -14.78 -1.64 -1.90
N GLY A 114 -15.24 -1.31 -3.10
CA GLY A 114 -15.88 -0.02 -3.40
C GLY A 114 -14.96 1.20 -3.24
N ASN A 115 -13.66 1.01 -3.15
CA ASN A 115 -12.71 2.07 -2.83
C ASN A 115 -12.25 2.83 -4.08
N GLN A 116 -12.52 4.13 -4.10
CA GLN A 116 -12.21 5.02 -5.23
C GLN A 116 -10.71 5.05 -5.58
N ALA A 117 -9.82 4.95 -4.58
CA ALA A 117 -8.38 4.98 -4.81
C ALA A 117 -7.91 3.75 -5.61
N TYR A 118 -8.44 2.57 -5.27
CA TYR A 118 -8.08 1.36 -6.01
C TYR A 118 -8.80 1.26 -7.35
N ARG A 119 -9.97 1.85 -7.51
CA ARG A 119 -10.61 2.00 -8.83
C ARG A 119 -9.77 2.87 -9.76
N ALA A 120 -9.30 4.00 -9.26
CA ALA A 120 -8.41 4.87 -10.03
C ALA A 120 -7.06 4.18 -10.35
N LEU A 121 -6.48 3.46 -9.37
CA LEU A 121 -5.26 2.67 -9.59
C LEU A 121 -5.44 1.64 -10.70
N MET A 122 -6.49 0.82 -10.63
CA MET A 122 -6.74 -0.22 -11.64
C MET A 122 -7.02 0.37 -13.01
N LYS A 123 -7.71 1.52 -13.07
CA LYS A 123 -7.88 2.27 -14.32
C LYS A 123 -6.52 2.65 -14.92
N SER A 124 -5.61 3.22 -14.13
CA SER A 124 -4.27 3.58 -14.59
C SER A 124 -3.44 2.37 -15.05
N VAL A 125 -3.61 1.21 -14.38
CA VAL A 125 -2.98 -0.05 -14.82
C VAL A 125 -3.52 -0.48 -16.18
N VAL A 126 -4.82 -0.42 -16.41
CA VAL A 126 -5.45 -0.76 -17.71
C VAL A 126 -4.98 0.19 -18.80
N GLU A 127 -4.94 1.50 -18.52
CA GLU A 127 -4.52 2.55 -19.45
C GLU A 127 -3.01 2.57 -19.74
N GLY A 128 -2.21 1.81 -18.97
CA GLY A 128 -0.76 1.71 -19.21
C GLY A 128 0.03 2.90 -18.67
N GLU A 129 -0.47 3.59 -17.65
CA GLU A 129 0.21 4.72 -17.02
C GLU A 129 1.37 4.27 -16.11
N VAL A 130 2.38 3.69 -16.72
CA VAL A 130 3.57 3.11 -16.07
C VAL A 130 4.87 3.71 -16.61
N PRO A 131 6.01 3.68 -15.93
CA PRO A 131 6.23 3.14 -14.57
C PRO A 131 5.51 3.91 -13.48
N MET A 132 4.96 3.18 -12.49
CA MET A 132 4.25 3.81 -11.37
C MET A 132 4.79 3.38 -10.02
N MET A 133 4.67 4.26 -9.03
CA MET A 133 5.03 4.01 -7.64
C MET A 133 3.80 4.22 -6.74
N LEU A 134 3.52 3.25 -5.90
CA LEU A 134 2.46 3.31 -4.91
C LEU A 134 3.05 3.61 -3.54
N HIS A 135 2.50 4.61 -2.85
CA HIS A 135 2.91 4.89 -1.49
C HIS A 135 1.75 5.36 -0.60
N CYS A 136 2.01 5.36 0.68
CA CYS A 136 1.22 6.00 1.72
C CYS A 136 2.19 6.55 2.78
N THR A 137 1.83 6.62 4.06
CA THR A 137 2.79 7.08 5.09
C THR A 137 3.98 6.13 5.24
N ALA A 138 3.73 4.85 5.47
CA ALA A 138 4.79 3.83 5.65
C ALA A 138 4.98 2.93 4.41
N GLY A 139 4.13 3.06 3.40
CA GLY A 139 4.13 2.16 2.24
C GLY A 139 3.72 0.72 2.55
N LYS A 140 3.16 0.46 3.75
CA LYS A 140 2.89 -0.90 4.24
C LYS A 140 1.43 -1.31 4.02
N ASP A 141 0.46 -0.55 4.54
CA ASP A 141 -0.96 -0.95 4.57
C ASP A 141 -1.65 -0.65 3.22
N ARG A 142 -1.97 0.61 2.97
CA ARG A 142 -2.72 1.05 1.77
C ARG A 142 -1.96 0.75 0.47
N ALA A 143 -0.68 1.06 0.43
CA ALA A 143 0.18 0.70 -0.70
C ALA A 143 0.35 -0.83 -0.81
N GLY A 144 0.41 -1.54 0.33
CA GLY A 144 0.46 -3.00 0.37
C GLY A 144 -0.75 -3.64 -0.29
N ILE A 145 -1.97 -3.20 0.06
CA ILE A 145 -3.18 -3.69 -0.61
C ILE A 145 -3.16 -3.36 -2.10
N GLY A 146 -2.78 -2.13 -2.49
CA GLY A 146 -2.68 -1.77 -3.91
C GLY A 146 -1.74 -2.68 -4.71
N ILE A 147 -0.55 -2.99 -4.17
CA ILE A 147 0.39 -3.94 -4.78
C ILE A 147 -0.17 -5.36 -4.78
N SER A 148 -0.81 -5.79 -3.68
CA SER A 148 -1.45 -7.12 -3.62
C SER A 148 -2.51 -7.29 -4.70
N LEU A 149 -3.33 -6.26 -4.94
CA LEU A 149 -4.33 -6.28 -6.01
C LEU A 149 -3.68 -6.34 -7.41
N ILE A 150 -2.60 -5.60 -7.65
CA ILE A 150 -1.84 -5.69 -8.93
C ILE A 150 -1.28 -7.11 -9.10
N LEU A 151 -0.66 -7.68 -8.09
CA LEU A 151 -0.09 -9.03 -8.14
C LEU A 151 -1.18 -10.08 -8.42
N LEU A 152 -2.31 -10.02 -7.73
CA LEU A 152 -3.46 -10.91 -7.95
C LEU A 152 -4.07 -10.75 -9.36
N LEU A 153 -4.12 -9.52 -9.87
CA LEU A 153 -4.55 -9.23 -11.24
C LEU A 153 -3.66 -9.94 -12.26
N LEU A 154 -2.35 -9.92 -12.02
CA LEU A 154 -1.34 -10.54 -12.88
C LEU A 154 -1.18 -12.06 -12.67
N GLY A 155 -1.94 -12.65 -11.75
CA GLY A 155 -1.94 -14.10 -11.54
C GLY A 155 -0.93 -14.59 -10.51
N ALA A 156 -0.42 -13.73 -9.62
CA ALA A 156 0.44 -14.17 -8.53
C ALA A 156 -0.32 -15.08 -7.54
N SER A 157 0.38 -16.07 -7.00
CA SER A 157 -0.16 -16.93 -5.95
C SER A 157 -0.37 -16.16 -4.64
N TYR A 158 -1.19 -16.73 -3.77
CA TYR A 158 -1.38 -16.21 -2.42
C TYR A 158 -0.04 -16.09 -1.68
N GLU A 159 0.82 -17.09 -1.79
CA GLU A 159 2.14 -17.12 -1.16
C GLU A 159 3.01 -15.95 -1.62
N THR A 160 3.09 -15.71 -2.94
CA THR A 160 3.83 -14.57 -3.51
C THR A 160 3.31 -13.25 -2.96
N VAL A 161 1.99 -13.08 -2.90
CA VAL A 161 1.37 -11.85 -2.41
C VAL A 161 1.67 -11.61 -0.92
N ILE A 162 1.58 -12.67 -0.10
CA ILE A 162 1.89 -12.58 1.33
C ILE A 162 3.38 -12.31 1.57
N GLU A 163 4.27 -13.00 0.87
CA GLU A 163 5.71 -12.79 1.00
C GLU A 163 6.10 -11.35 0.66
N GLU A 164 5.57 -10.82 -0.44
CA GLU A 164 5.80 -9.41 -0.81
C GLU A 164 5.28 -8.45 0.26
N TYR A 165 4.08 -8.65 0.75
CA TYR A 165 3.48 -7.82 1.79
C TYR A 165 4.29 -7.85 3.09
N MET A 166 4.71 -9.02 3.55
CA MET A 166 5.48 -9.23 4.79
C MET A 166 6.89 -8.63 4.74
N ARG A 167 7.46 -8.37 3.56
CA ARG A 167 8.73 -7.64 3.41
C ARG A 167 8.67 -6.23 4.02
N SER A 168 7.47 -5.69 4.22
CA SER A 168 7.29 -4.37 4.85
C SER A 168 7.52 -4.38 6.38
N THR A 169 7.86 -5.52 6.99
CA THR A 169 8.25 -5.57 8.41
C THR A 169 9.51 -4.72 8.69
N SER A 170 10.41 -4.60 7.72
CA SER A 170 11.63 -3.77 7.83
C SER A 170 11.37 -2.27 7.97
N VAL A 171 10.13 -1.81 7.77
CA VAL A 171 9.78 -0.38 7.85
C VAL A 171 9.52 0.10 9.29
N GLN A 172 9.51 -0.80 10.27
CA GLN A 172 9.20 -0.47 11.67
C GLN A 172 10.02 0.71 12.22
N PRO A 173 11.36 0.78 12.09
CA PRO A 173 12.13 1.91 12.62
C PRO A 173 11.72 3.27 12.03
N PHE A 174 11.36 3.28 10.75
CA PHE A 174 10.85 4.49 10.10
C PHE A 174 9.51 4.93 10.70
N ILE A 175 8.58 3.99 10.91
CA ILE A 175 7.28 4.29 11.51
C ILE A 175 7.46 4.81 12.95
N GLU A 176 8.33 4.18 13.73
CA GLU A 176 8.66 4.62 15.09
C GLU A 176 9.17 6.06 15.09
N SER A 177 10.02 6.44 14.14
CA SER A 177 10.50 7.82 14.00
C SER A 177 9.38 8.80 13.68
N VAL A 178 8.48 8.45 12.76
CA VAL A 178 7.35 9.31 12.33
C VAL A 178 6.34 9.52 13.47
N ILE A 179 6.00 8.45 14.18
CA ILE A 179 5.04 8.51 15.28
C ILE A 179 5.68 9.11 16.53
N GLY A 180 6.95 8.78 16.79
CA GLY A 180 7.70 9.31 17.93
C GLY A 180 7.80 10.83 17.94
N GLU A 181 7.85 11.49 16.80
CA GLU A 181 7.81 12.94 16.71
C GLU A 181 6.48 13.57 17.17
N ARG A 182 5.41 12.79 17.15
CA ARG A 182 4.05 13.24 17.54
C ARG A 182 3.72 12.97 19.02
N ILE A 183 4.56 12.18 19.69
CA ILE A 183 4.34 11.73 21.07
C ILE A 183 5.51 12.21 21.93
N PRO A 184 5.27 12.84 23.10
CA PRO A 184 6.34 13.20 24.02
C PRO A 184 7.19 11.97 24.39
N LYS A 185 8.53 12.14 24.38
CA LYS A 185 9.50 11.03 24.55
C LYS A 185 9.25 10.15 25.77
N ILE A 186 8.76 10.75 26.87
CA ILE A 186 8.41 10.02 28.11
C ILE A 186 7.35 8.94 27.89
N PHE A 187 6.51 9.06 26.86
CA PHE A 187 5.44 8.11 26.54
C PHE A 187 5.82 7.09 25.45
N HIS A 188 7.01 7.22 24.83
CA HIS A 188 7.44 6.31 23.75
C HIS A 188 7.39 4.83 24.13
N PRO A 189 7.97 4.37 25.27
CA PRO A 189 7.93 2.94 25.62
C PRO A 189 6.52 2.40 25.75
N TYR A 190 5.62 3.25 26.20
CA TYR A 190 4.21 2.92 26.39
C TYR A 190 3.48 2.88 25.04
N ALA A 191 3.64 3.92 24.22
CA ALA A 191 3.03 4.01 22.90
C ALA A 191 3.44 2.84 22.00
N PHE A 192 4.73 2.53 21.92
CA PHE A 192 5.23 1.42 21.09
C PHE A 192 4.70 0.05 21.52
N ARG A 193 4.51 -0.16 22.82
CA ARG A 193 3.89 -1.38 23.35
C ARG A 193 2.40 -1.47 23.04
N HIS A 194 1.65 -0.37 23.12
CA HIS A 194 0.19 -0.34 23.04
C HIS A 194 -0.33 -0.17 21.61
N PHE A 195 0.48 0.40 20.71
CA PHE A 195 0.13 0.64 19.30
C PHE A 195 0.88 -0.25 18.33
N HIS A 196 1.34 -1.41 18.78
CA HIS A 196 2.15 -2.33 17.99
C HIS A 196 1.60 -2.61 16.57
N PRO A 197 0.27 -2.75 16.32
CA PRO A 197 -0.26 -2.95 14.97
C PRO A 197 0.03 -1.83 13.97
N PHE A 198 0.32 -0.62 14.46
CA PHE A 198 0.70 0.48 13.57
C PHE A 198 2.19 0.46 13.20
N PHE A 199 3.01 -0.25 13.96
CA PHE A 199 4.45 -0.29 13.76
C PHE A 199 4.92 -1.48 12.93
N THR A 200 4.21 -2.60 12.98
CA THR A 200 4.59 -3.82 12.27
C THR A 200 3.53 -4.26 11.25
N VAL A 201 3.83 -5.33 10.54
CA VAL A 201 2.95 -5.97 9.55
C VAL A 201 2.38 -7.24 10.16
N TYR A 202 1.09 -7.45 9.95
CA TYR A 202 0.39 -8.67 10.32
C TYR A 202 -0.18 -9.33 9.06
N LYS A 203 0.19 -10.58 8.84
CA LYS A 203 -0.36 -11.40 7.76
C LYS A 203 -1.88 -11.44 7.81
N GLU A 204 -2.43 -11.57 9.01
CA GLU A 204 -3.87 -11.64 9.30
C GLU A 204 -4.64 -10.41 8.80
N LEU A 205 -3.98 -9.25 8.73
CA LEU A 205 -4.61 -8.03 8.19
C LEU A 205 -4.82 -8.14 6.68
N LEU A 206 -3.81 -8.60 5.94
CA LEU A 206 -3.98 -8.84 4.51
C LEU A 206 -4.97 -9.99 4.27
N ASP A 207 -4.89 -11.06 5.04
CA ASP A 207 -5.85 -12.18 4.98
C ASP A 207 -7.29 -11.68 5.15
N THR A 208 -7.53 -10.72 6.05
CA THR A 208 -8.85 -10.11 6.21
C THR A 208 -9.35 -9.47 4.91
N SER A 209 -8.49 -8.73 4.21
CA SER A 209 -8.82 -8.13 2.90
C SER A 209 -9.12 -9.19 1.84
N LEU A 210 -8.24 -10.19 1.71
CA LEU A 210 -8.36 -11.23 0.70
C LEU A 210 -9.59 -12.11 0.95
N ASN A 211 -9.84 -12.51 2.20
CA ASN A 211 -11.03 -13.27 2.58
C ASN A 211 -12.31 -12.49 2.33
N LYS A 212 -12.30 -11.16 2.54
CA LYS A 212 -13.45 -10.32 2.23
C LYS A 212 -13.74 -10.30 0.74
N ILE A 213 -12.72 -10.21 -0.12
CA ILE A 213 -12.88 -10.30 -1.57
C ILE A 213 -13.55 -11.64 -1.94
N ILE A 214 -12.99 -12.76 -1.48
CA ILE A 214 -13.50 -14.10 -1.80
C ILE A 214 -14.91 -14.29 -1.26
N SER A 215 -15.20 -13.90 -0.02
CA SER A 215 -16.54 -14.04 0.55
C SER A 215 -17.60 -13.19 -0.12
N THR A 216 -17.21 -12.08 -0.76
CA THR A 216 -18.13 -11.16 -1.43
C THR A 216 -18.36 -11.52 -2.90
N TYR A 217 -17.31 -11.97 -3.61
CA TYR A 217 -17.33 -12.16 -5.07
C TYR A 217 -17.12 -13.61 -5.52
N GLY A 218 -16.73 -14.50 -4.61
CA GLY A 218 -16.43 -15.91 -4.90
C GLY A 218 -15.00 -16.17 -5.36
N ASP A 219 -14.48 -15.35 -6.27
CA ASP A 219 -13.13 -15.46 -6.81
C ASP A 219 -12.57 -14.10 -7.23
N TYR A 220 -11.27 -14.03 -7.53
CA TYR A 220 -10.61 -12.81 -7.94
C TYR A 220 -11.00 -12.34 -9.35
N GLY A 221 -11.34 -13.24 -10.27
CA GLY A 221 -11.78 -12.85 -11.60
C GLY A 221 -13.08 -12.07 -11.55
N THR A 222 -14.07 -12.61 -10.84
CA THR A 222 -15.36 -11.95 -10.58
C THR A 222 -15.16 -10.61 -9.83
N TYR A 223 -14.25 -10.55 -8.86
CA TYR A 223 -13.92 -9.32 -8.17
C TYR A 223 -13.39 -8.24 -9.13
N PHE A 224 -12.39 -8.57 -9.96
CA PHE A 224 -11.82 -7.60 -10.90
C PHE A 224 -12.83 -7.12 -11.93
N GLU A 225 -13.70 -8.00 -12.39
CA GLU A 225 -14.77 -7.63 -13.33
C GLU A 225 -15.80 -6.71 -12.67
N LYS A 226 -16.30 -7.06 -11.49
CA LYS A 226 -17.38 -6.31 -10.82
C LYS A 226 -16.90 -4.98 -10.23
N GLU A 227 -15.71 -4.94 -9.62
CA GLU A 227 -15.20 -3.72 -8.97
C GLU A 227 -14.55 -2.76 -9.97
N PHE A 228 -13.90 -3.28 -11.02
CA PHE A 228 -13.04 -2.46 -11.89
C PHE A 228 -13.39 -2.56 -13.38
N GLY A 229 -14.33 -3.40 -13.76
CA GLY A 229 -14.68 -3.62 -15.16
C GLY A 229 -13.60 -4.36 -15.97
N ILE A 230 -12.68 -5.06 -15.28
CA ILE A 230 -11.60 -5.82 -15.92
C ILE A 230 -12.09 -7.22 -16.23
N THR A 231 -12.52 -7.45 -17.48
CA THR A 231 -12.97 -8.77 -17.96
C THR A 231 -11.81 -9.75 -18.04
N ALA A 232 -12.12 -11.05 -18.24
CA ALA A 232 -11.11 -12.09 -18.42
C ALA A 232 -10.17 -11.80 -19.61
N GLU A 233 -10.71 -11.25 -20.70
CA GLU A 233 -9.93 -10.86 -21.88
C GLU A 233 -8.96 -9.73 -21.58
N VAL A 234 -9.46 -8.64 -20.96
CA VAL A 234 -8.62 -7.52 -20.53
C VAL A 234 -7.54 -7.99 -19.55
N ARG A 235 -7.91 -8.84 -18.59
CA ARG A 235 -6.95 -9.41 -17.64
C ARG A 235 -5.84 -10.17 -18.35
N LYS A 236 -6.16 -10.99 -19.35
CA LYS A 236 -5.17 -11.72 -20.16
C LYS A 236 -4.20 -10.76 -20.86
N GLU A 237 -4.72 -9.69 -21.48
CA GLU A 237 -3.88 -8.66 -22.12
C GLU A 237 -2.94 -7.97 -21.10
N LEU A 238 -3.41 -7.70 -19.89
CA LEU A 238 -2.59 -7.09 -18.84
C LEU A 238 -1.50 -8.04 -18.35
N ILE A 239 -1.77 -9.34 -18.22
CA ILE A 239 -0.77 -10.36 -17.90
C ILE A 239 0.32 -10.37 -18.99
N GLU A 240 -0.03 -10.43 -20.26
CA GLU A 240 0.94 -10.41 -21.36
C GLU A 240 1.75 -9.10 -21.38
N ARG A 241 1.10 -7.97 -21.11
CA ARG A 241 1.72 -6.64 -21.09
C ARG A 241 2.75 -6.49 -19.98
N TYR A 242 2.42 -6.95 -18.77
CA TYR A 242 3.18 -6.65 -17.54
C TYR A 242 3.99 -7.82 -16.99
N THR A 243 3.97 -8.98 -17.64
CA THR A 243 4.77 -10.13 -17.25
C THR A 243 5.62 -10.63 -18.42
N GLU A 244 6.67 -11.38 -18.10
CA GLU A 244 7.60 -12.00 -19.06
C GLU A 244 7.92 -13.43 -18.61
N GLU A 245 8.48 -14.26 -19.46
CA GLU A 245 8.97 -15.58 -19.10
C GLU A 245 10.07 -15.49 -18.04
N ALA A 246 10.05 -16.42 -17.04
CA ALA A 246 10.96 -16.41 -15.90
C ALA A 246 12.39 -16.80 -16.27
#